data_b36ed9038516d8037b9a2af06f977e82
#
_entry.id   b36ed9038516d8037b9a2af06f977e82
#
_cell.length_a   1.000
_cell.length_b   1.000
_cell.length_c   1.000
_cell.angle_alpha   90.00
_cell.angle_beta   90.00
_cell.angle_gamma   90.00
#
_symmetry.space_group_name_H-M   'P 1'
#
loop_
_entity.id
_entity.type
_entity.pdbx_description
1 polymer ?
#
loop_
_entity_poly.entity_id
_entity_poly.type
_entity_poly.pdbx_seq_one_letter_code
_entity_poly.pdbx_strand_id
1 'polypeptide(L)'
;EKNKSKISFTKKLSTRYGVIVLATTFILFAVMITFISNAITKQIESITYSFAEGITEGRAGEIQNWIDIYESDLRVYANADVNKNGDKEQVINWLHENTNLRNKEYDYMFFCDTEGTSYRDTGLVGSKGALTERDYYKAMIQQGKELFVGEMVLSKTSGQYVVPIARTARDENNKTFGFYVGMLGFKQLSDKLKT
;
A
#
# COMPACT_ATOMS: atom_id res chain seq x y z
N GLU A 1 34.76 -54.39 -22.16
CA GLU A 1 35.40 -53.08 -21.83
C GLU A 1 34.85 -51.91 -22.66
N LYS A 2 34.54 -52.10 -23.95
CA LYS A 2 34.03 -51.04 -24.86
C LYS A 2 32.69 -50.41 -24.41
N ASN A 3 31.86 -51.12 -23.67
CA ASN A 3 30.52 -50.64 -23.24
C ASN A 3 30.58 -49.75 -21.98
N LYS A 4 31.51 -49.97 -21.05
CA LYS A 4 31.72 -49.14 -19.86
C LYS A 4 32.26 -47.72 -20.19
N SER A 5 33.09 -47.61 -21.24
CA SER A 5 33.68 -46.33 -21.65
C SER A 5 32.63 -45.41 -22.31
N LYS A 6 31.71 -45.98 -23.11
CA LYS A 6 30.61 -45.24 -23.73
C LYS A 6 29.61 -44.64 -22.69
N ILE A 7 29.28 -45.41 -21.65
CA ILE A 7 28.35 -44.96 -20.57
C ILE A 7 28.98 -43.84 -19.73
N SER A 8 30.29 -43.90 -19.47
CA SER A 8 31.01 -42.84 -18.75
C SER A 8 31.09 -41.55 -19.57
N PHE A 9 31.27 -41.63 -20.87
CA PHE A 9 31.34 -40.46 -21.76
C PHE A 9 29.99 -39.76 -21.90
N THR A 10 28.89 -40.51 -22.07
CA THR A 10 27.54 -39.96 -22.15
C THR A 10 27.08 -39.29 -20.83
N LYS A 11 27.42 -39.88 -19.67
CA LYS A 11 27.18 -39.25 -18.35
C LYS A 11 27.91 -37.91 -18.19
N LYS A 12 29.21 -37.84 -18.55
CA LYS A 12 29.99 -36.59 -18.51
C LYS A 12 29.44 -35.54 -19.47
N LEU A 13 28.97 -35.94 -20.64
CA LEU A 13 28.37 -35.04 -21.62
C LEU A 13 27.03 -34.50 -21.13
N SER A 14 26.15 -35.36 -20.63
CA SER A 14 24.85 -34.95 -20.05
C SER A 14 25.02 -33.98 -18.88
N THR A 15 25.99 -34.19 -17.99
CA THR A 15 26.27 -33.29 -16.88
C THR A 15 26.76 -31.91 -17.36
N ARG A 16 27.62 -31.88 -18.40
CA ARG A 16 28.08 -30.59 -18.97
C ARG A 16 26.94 -29.79 -19.62
N TYR A 17 26.08 -30.47 -20.39
CA TYR A 17 24.88 -29.82 -20.96
C TYR A 17 23.94 -29.33 -19.87
N GLY A 18 23.71 -30.09 -18.81
CA GLY A 18 22.90 -29.69 -17.68
C GLY A 18 23.43 -28.44 -17.01
N VAL A 19 24.74 -28.34 -16.77
CA VAL A 19 25.36 -27.14 -16.17
C VAL A 19 25.26 -25.93 -17.10
N ILE A 20 25.45 -26.12 -18.42
CA ILE A 20 25.31 -25.00 -19.37
C ILE A 20 23.88 -24.50 -19.42
N VAL A 21 22.86 -25.35 -19.45
CA VAL A 21 21.46 -24.98 -19.44
C VAL A 21 21.11 -24.25 -18.15
N LEU A 22 21.59 -24.72 -17.01
CA LEU A 22 21.36 -24.10 -15.72
C LEU A 22 22.00 -22.71 -15.63
N ALA A 23 23.24 -22.58 -16.11
CA ALA A 23 23.95 -21.30 -16.16
C ALA A 23 23.25 -20.27 -17.08
N THR A 24 22.83 -20.69 -18.28
CA THR A 24 22.12 -19.81 -19.22
C THR A 24 20.76 -19.37 -18.67
N THR A 25 20.02 -20.26 -18.02
CA THR A 25 18.77 -19.94 -17.38
C THR A 25 18.98 -18.91 -16.25
N PHE A 26 20.00 -19.09 -15.43
CA PHE A 26 20.33 -18.14 -14.35
C PHE A 26 20.69 -16.76 -14.90
N ILE A 27 21.48 -16.70 -15.98
CA ILE A 27 21.83 -15.42 -16.64
C ILE A 27 20.57 -14.74 -17.20
N LEU A 28 19.67 -15.50 -17.84
CA LEU A 28 18.41 -14.95 -18.35
C LEU A 28 17.54 -14.38 -17.22
N PHE A 29 17.43 -15.08 -16.09
CA PHE A 29 16.72 -14.57 -14.92
C PHE A 29 17.35 -13.30 -14.37
N ALA A 30 18.67 -13.24 -14.24
CA ALA A 30 19.38 -12.05 -13.77
C ALA A 30 19.14 -10.84 -14.68
N VAL A 31 19.20 -11.04 -16.00
CA VAL A 31 18.89 -10.00 -17.00
C VAL A 31 17.44 -9.54 -16.90
N MET A 32 16.50 -10.48 -16.76
CA MET A 32 15.08 -10.17 -16.63
C MET A 32 14.78 -9.37 -15.35
N ILE A 33 15.38 -9.77 -14.21
CA ILE A 33 15.24 -9.04 -12.94
C ILE A 33 15.78 -7.61 -13.07
N THR A 34 16.96 -7.46 -13.69
CA THR A 34 17.56 -6.13 -13.89
C THR A 34 16.69 -5.26 -14.80
N PHE A 35 16.14 -5.84 -15.86
CA PHE A 35 15.24 -5.10 -16.78
C PHE A 35 13.95 -4.66 -16.08
N ILE A 36 13.31 -5.57 -15.32
CA ILE A 36 12.08 -5.27 -14.57
C ILE A 36 12.37 -4.21 -13.51
N SER A 37 13.48 -4.33 -12.76
CA SER A 37 13.87 -3.35 -11.74
C SER A 37 14.06 -1.96 -12.34
N ASN A 38 14.77 -1.85 -13.46
CA ASN A 38 14.99 -0.58 -14.16
C ASN A 38 13.68 0.01 -14.73
N ALA A 39 12.79 -0.85 -15.25
CA ALA A 39 11.48 -0.40 -15.75
C ALA A 39 10.61 0.17 -14.62
N ILE A 40 10.60 -0.50 -13.46
CA ILE A 40 9.87 -0.05 -12.27
C ILE A 40 10.45 1.27 -11.76
N THR A 41 11.78 1.40 -11.66
CA THR A 41 12.43 2.64 -11.19
C THR A 41 12.09 3.81 -12.10
N LYS A 42 12.17 3.63 -13.43
CA LYS A 42 11.79 4.68 -14.40
C LYS A 42 10.31 5.07 -14.32
N GLN A 43 9.42 4.13 -14.06
CA GLN A 43 8.01 4.44 -13.83
C GLN A 43 7.80 5.28 -12.56
N ILE A 44 8.48 4.93 -11.48
CA ILE A 44 8.43 5.70 -10.21
C ILE A 44 8.95 7.12 -10.42
N GLU A 45 10.10 7.26 -11.06
CA GLU A 45 10.67 8.59 -11.39
C GLU A 45 9.71 9.42 -12.24
N SER A 46 9.18 8.85 -13.32
CA SER A 46 8.22 9.55 -14.21
C SER A 46 6.98 10.01 -13.45
N ILE A 47 6.44 9.18 -12.55
CA ILE A 47 5.28 9.48 -11.73
C ILE A 47 5.60 10.60 -10.72
N THR A 48 6.76 10.51 -10.05
CA THR A 48 7.20 11.50 -9.08
C THR A 48 7.46 12.85 -9.75
N TYR A 49 8.08 12.85 -10.93
CA TYR A 49 8.29 14.08 -11.73
C TYR A 49 6.96 14.70 -12.17
N SER A 50 6.02 13.93 -12.68
CA SER A 50 4.70 14.43 -13.08
C SER A 50 3.93 15.02 -11.91
N PHE A 51 4.05 14.42 -10.72
CA PHE A 51 3.46 14.95 -9.49
C PHE A 51 4.13 16.26 -9.06
N ALA A 52 5.47 16.31 -9.10
CA ALA A 52 6.24 17.52 -8.77
C ALA A 52 6.01 18.65 -9.79
N GLU A 53 5.91 18.33 -11.08
CA GLU A 53 5.62 19.29 -12.15
C GLU A 53 4.20 19.86 -12.00
N GLY A 54 3.21 19.03 -11.69
CA GLY A 54 1.84 19.46 -11.40
C GLY A 54 1.73 20.42 -10.20
N ILE A 55 2.58 20.25 -9.18
CA ILE A 55 2.70 21.19 -8.06
C ILE A 55 3.32 22.53 -8.52
N THR A 56 4.34 22.49 -9.39
CA THR A 56 5.08 23.68 -9.84
C THR A 56 4.26 24.56 -10.80
N GLU A 57 3.34 23.97 -11.58
CA GLU A 57 2.52 24.67 -12.57
C GLU A 57 1.23 25.32 -12.01
N GLY A 58 1.15 25.57 -10.71
CA GLY A 58 -0.01 26.24 -10.09
C GLY A 58 -1.18 25.32 -9.75
N ARG A 59 -1.04 23.99 -9.92
CA ARG A 59 -2.06 22.99 -9.54
C ARG A 59 -2.06 22.64 -8.05
N ALA A 60 -1.24 23.33 -7.26
CA ALA A 60 -1.21 23.12 -5.79
C ALA A 60 -2.60 23.27 -5.15
N GLY A 61 -3.42 24.20 -5.65
CA GLY A 61 -4.79 24.39 -5.18
C GLY A 61 -5.72 23.21 -5.51
N GLU A 62 -5.59 22.61 -6.67
CA GLU A 62 -6.40 21.43 -7.04
C GLU A 62 -6.03 20.22 -6.20
N ILE A 63 -4.74 19.99 -5.96
CA ILE A 63 -4.25 18.90 -5.11
C ILE A 63 -4.73 19.11 -3.66
N GLN A 64 -4.66 20.34 -3.16
CA GLN A 64 -5.17 20.66 -1.82
C GLN A 64 -6.68 20.39 -1.75
N ASN A 65 -7.46 20.82 -2.72
CA ASN A 65 -8.91 20.54 -2.77
C ASN A 65 -9.21 19.02 -2.75
N TRP A 66 -8.39 18.21 -3.41
CA TRP A 66 -8.57 16.76 -3.34
C TRP A 66 -8.25 16.19 -1.99
N ILE A 67 -7.14 16.62 -1.38
CA ILE A 67 -6.78 16.21 -0.02
C ILE A 67 -7.93 16.58 0.92
N ASP A 68 -8.50 17.76 0.80
CA ASP A 68 -9.62 18.25 1.61
C ASP A 68 -10.88 17.38 1.43
N ILE A 69 -11.15 16.90 0.21
CA ILE A 69 -12.25 15.97 -0.06
C ILE A 69 -12.06 14.66 0.70
N TYR A 70 -10.88 14.04 0.58
CA TYR A 70 -10.61 12.76 1.24
C TYR A 70 -10.45 12.91 2.76
N GLU A 71 -9.92 14.04 3.21
CA GLU A 71 -9.93 14.38 4.63
C GLU A 71 -11.35 14.51 5.17
N SER A 72 -12.23 15.20 4.43
CA SER A 72 -13.63 15.36 4.78
C SER A 72 -14.34 14.00 4.83
N ASP A 73 -14.03 13.11 3.90
CA ASP A 73 -14.55 11.76 3.85
C ASP A 73 -14.14 10.96 5.10
N LEU A 74 -12.85 10.93 5.44
CA LEU A 74 -12.37 10.26 6.65
C LEU A 74 -12.87 10.91 7.94
N ARG A 75 -13.19 12.21 7.92
CA ARG A 75 -13.79 12.92 9.05
C ARG A 75 -15.18 12.38 9.38
N VAL A 76 -15.95 11.97 8.37
CA VAL A 76 -17.26 11.34 8.59
C VAL A 76 -17.08 10.05 9.42
N TYR A 77 -16.11 9.22 9.07
CA TYR A 77 -15.79 8.00 9.82
C TYR A 77 -15.28 8.31 11.23
N ALA A 78 -14.36 9.27 11.35
CA ALA A 78 -13.79 9.65 12.65
C ALA A 78 -14.80 10.26 13.61
N ASN A 79 -15.84 10.92 13.10
CA ASN A 79 -16.91 11.55 13.88
C ASN A 79 -18.17 10.68 13.99
N ALA A 80 -18.17 9.47 13.45
CA ALA A 80 -19.33 8.59 13.57
C ALA A 80 -19.63 8.26 15.03
N ASP A 81 -20.91 8.16 15.38
CA ASP A 81 -21.37 7.90 16.74
C ASP A 81 -20.81 6.62 17.34
N VAL A 82 -20.47 5.65 16.51
CA VAL A 82 -19.85 4.39 16.92
C VAL A 82 -18.51 4.57 17.64
N ASN A 83 -17.82 5.68 17.41
CA ASN A 83 -16.54 6.00 18.05
C ASN A 83 -16.67 6.47 19.50
N LYS A 84 -17.84 6.97 19.92
CA LYS A 84 -18.05 7.62 21.23
C LYS A 84 -17.62 6.74 22.41
N ASN A 85 -17.91 5.46 22.34
CA ASN A 85 -17.58 4.54 23.42
C ASN A 85 -16.12 4.07 23.41
N GLY A 86 -15.35 4.37 22.35
CA GLY A 86 -14.00 3.86 22.16
C GLY A 86 -13.94 2.33 22.02
N ASP A 87 -15.08 1.70 21.70
CA ASP A 87 -15.19 0.25 21.56
C ASP A 87 -14.77 -0.17 20.16
N LYS A 88 -13.60 -0.76 20.10
CA LYS A 88 -13.00 -1.25 18.86
C LYS A 88 -13.88 -2.25 18.11
N GLU A 89 -14.54 -3.16 18.80
CA GLU A 89 -15.36 -4.21 18.16
C GLU A 89 -16.60 -3.60 17.50
N GLN A 90 -17.23 -2.63 18.13
CA GLN A 90 -18.34 -1.90 17.53
C GLN A 90 -17.89 -1.14 16.27
N VAL A 91 -16.74 -0.49 16.31
CA VAL A 91 -16.16 0.22 15.16
C VAL A 91 -15.87 -0.73 13.99
N ILE A 92 -15.30 -1.90 14.26
CA ILE A 92 -14.99 -2.90 13.24
C ILE A 92 -16.25 -3.40 12.57
N ASN A 93 -17.27 -3.76 13.36
CA ASN A 93 -18.55 -4.24 12.84
C ASN A 93 -19.25 -3.16 12.01
N TRP A 94 -19.29 -1.93 12.55
CA TRP A 94 -19.88 -0.78 11.84
C TRP A 94 -19.16 -0.51 10.50
N LEU A 95 -17.83 -0.55 10.47
CA LEU A 95 -17.06 -0.33 9.26
C LEU A 95 -17.36 -1.40 8.19
N HIS A 96 -17.49 -2.65 8.62
CA HIS A 96 -17.84 -3.76 7.73
C HIS A 96 -19.27 -3.64 7.18
N GLU A 97 -20.23 -3.32 8.02
CA GLU A 97 -21.65 -3.14 7.63
C GLU A 97 -21.83 -1.94 6.69
N ASN A 98 -20.97 -0.93 6.79
CA ASN A 98 -21.04 0.31 6.03
C ASN A 98 -20.00 0.40 4.90
N THR A 99 -19.50 -0.73 4.40
CA THR A 99 -18.54 -0.78 3.27
C THR A 99 -19.04 -0.04 2.02
N ASN A 100 -20.34 0.03 1.83
CA ASN A 100 -20.99 0.75 0.72
C ASN A 100 -20.83 2.28 0.82
N LEU A 101 -20.51 2.82 1.98
CA LEU A 101 -20.26 4.25 2.17
C LEU A 101 -18.85 4.65 1.73
N ARG A 102 -17.95 3.68 1.56
CA ARG A 102 -16.59 3.94 1.14
C ARG A 102 -16.56 4.66 -0.21
N ASN A 103 -15.80 5.75 -0.27
CA ASN A 103 -15.48 6.40 -1.52
C ASN A 103 -14.79 5.41 -2.48
N LYS A 104 -15.30 5.32 -3.71
CA LYS A 104 -14.86 4.38 -4.75
C LYS A 104 -13.42 4.62 -5.22
N GLU A 105 -12.86 5.78 -4.91
CA GLU A 105 -11.48 6.14 -5.25
C GLU A 105 -10.47 5.53 -4.28
N TYR A 106 -10.91 5.07 -3.10
CA TYR A 106 -10.06 4.25 -2.24
C TYR A 106 -9.93 2.82 -2.78
N ASP A 107 -8.70 2.37 -2.94
CA ASP A 107 -8.38 0.97 -3.24
C ASP A 107 -8.92 0.06 -2.11
N TYR A 108 -8.68 0.47 -0.88
CA TYR A 108 -9.29 -0.10 0.32
C TYR A 108 -9.22 0.88 1.49
N MET A 109 -10.02 0.60 2.50
CA MET A 109 -10.08 1.35 3.74
C MET A 109 -9.96 0.42 4.94
N PHE A 110 -9.43 0.92 6.05
CA PHE A 110 -9.33 0.16 7.30
C PHE A 110 -9.31 1.07 8.52
N PHE A 111 -9.70 0.51 9.64
CA PHE A 111 -9.42 1.04 10.96
C PHE A 111 -8.14 0.41 11.50
N CYS A 112 -7.29 1.18 12.16
CA CYS A 112 -6.08 0.70 12.84
C CYS A 112 -6.18 1.03 14.33
N ASP A 113 -6.01 0.02 15.19
CA ASP A 113 -5.98 0.23 16.63
C ASP A 113 -4.62 0.77 17.11
N THR A 114 -4.54 1.14 18.38
CA THR A 114 -3.31 1.63 19.00
C THR A 114 -2.20 0.59 19.12
N GLU A 115 -2.50 -0.69 18.87
CA GLU A 115 -1.53 -1.79 18.85
C GLU A 115 -0.96 -2.05 17.44
N GLY A 116 -1.41 -1.31 16.43
CA GLY A 116 -0.95 -1.46 15.04
C GLY A 116 -1.59 -2.63 14.29
N THR A 117 -2.77 -3.07 14.72
CA THR A 117 -3.58 -4.07 14.02
C THR A 117 -4.55 -3.35 13.08
N SER A 118 -4.62 -3.77 11.82
CA SER A 118 -5.59 -3.23 10.86
C SER A 118 -6.84 -4.10 10.74
N TYR A 119 -7.99 -3.45 10.63
CA TYR A 119 -9.29 -4.06 10.44
C TYR A 119 -9.95 -3.41 9.22
N ARG A 120 -10.01 -4.17 8.12
CA ARG A 120 -10.56 -3.66 6.87
C ARG A 120 -12.08 -3.67 6.86
N ASP A 121 -12.61 -2.76 6.08
CA ASP A 121 -14.03 -2.71 5.73
C ASP A 121 -14.55 -4.01 5.10
N THR A 122 -13.68 -4.77 4.45
CA THR A 122 -14.00 -6.08 3.87
C THR A 122 -13.96 -7.25 4.88
N GLY A 123 -13.69 -6.99 6.16
CA GLY A 123 -13.57 -7.99 7.21
C GLY A 123 -12.19 -8.63 7.36
N LEU A 124 -11.21 -8.26 6.53
CA LEU A 124 -9.84 -8.77 6.68
C LEU A 124 -9.15 -8.12 7.88
N VAL A 125 -8.50 -8.94 8.69
CA VAL A 125 -7.74 -8.52 9.88
C VAL A 125 -6.26 -8.72 9.64
N GLY A 126 -5.47 -7.68 9.87
CA GLY A 126 -4.01 -7.74 9.81
C GLY A 126 -3.40 -8.33 11.08
N SER A 127 -2.12 -8.68 11.02
CA SER A 127 -1.39 -9.15 12.20
C SER A 127 -1.18 -8.01 13.20
N LYS A 128 -1.20 -8.32 14.49
CA LYS A 128 -0.90 -7.37 15.56
C LYS A 128 0.50 -6.78 15.35
N GLY A 129 0.61 -5.46 15.45
CA GLY A 129 1.87 -4.73 15.30
C GLY A 129 2.37 -4.60 13.86
N ALA A 130 1.65 -5.12 12.85
CA ALA A 130 2.12 -5.11 11.45
C ALA A 130 2.29 -3.70 10.87
N LEU A 131 1.62 -2.71 11.46
CA LEU A 131 1.62 -1.33 10.96
C LEU A 131 2.49 -0.38 11.78
N THR A 132 3.11 -0.80 12.88
CA THR A 132 3.86 0.07 13.80
C THR A 132 5.02 0.82 13.14
N GLU A 133 5.63 0.23 12.12
CA GLU A 133 6.72 0.86 11.36
C GLU A 133 6.25 1.78 10.22
N ARG A 134 4.93 1.85 9.96
CA ARG A 134 4.37 2.70 8.91
C ARG A 134 4.33 4.16 9.35
N ASP A 135 4.60 5.07 8.41
CA ASP A 135 4.68 6.50 8.68
C ASP A 135 3.35 7.06 9.19
N TYR A 136 2.22 6.60 8.63
CA TYR A 136 0.90 6.98 9.14
C TYR A 136 0.66 6.49 10.58
N TYR A 137 1.15 5.32 10.99
CA TYR A 137 1.04 4.86 12.37
C TYR A 137 1.87 5.75 13.30
N LYS A 138 3.14 6.02 12.93
CA LYS A 138 4.02 6.90 13.68
C LYS A 138 3.42 8.30 13.83
N ALA A 139 2.86 8.84 12.74
CA ALA A 139 2.20 10.15 12.76
C ALA A 139 0.97 10.19 13.68
N MET A 140 0.08 9.19 13.56
CA MET A 140 -1.20 9.19 14.28
C MET A 140 -1.03 8.83 15.77
N ILE A 141 -0.26 7.79 16.09
CA ILE A 141 -0.16 7.25 17.44
C ILE A 141 1.02 7.84 18.20
N GLN A 142 2.22 7.92 17.59
CA GLN A 142 3.42 8.38 18.31
C GLN A 142 3.52 9.91 18.35
N GLN A 143 3.10 10.60 17.27
CA GLN A 143 3.16 12.06 17.18
C GLN A 143 1.82 12.73 17.52
N GLY A 144 0.73 11.98 17.64
CA GLY A 144 -0.60 12.50 17.99
C GLY A 144 -1.24 13.41 16.95
N LYS A 145 -0.86 13.29 15.68
CA LYS A 145 -1.45 14.07 14.59
C LYS A 145 -2.92 13.70 14.40
N GLU A 146 -3.74 14.66 14.04
CA GLU A 146 -5.15 14.42 13.72
C GLU A 146 -5.37 13.95 12.28
N LEU A 147 -4.51 14.43 11.38
CA LEU A 147 -4.51 14.10 9.97
C LEU A 147 -3.09 13.78 9.52
N PHE A 148 -2.98 12.80 8.63
CA PHE A 148 -1.75 12.48 7.95
C PHE A 148 -2.05 12.17 6.48
N VAL A 149 -1.30 12.81 5.59
CA VAL A 149 -1.26 12.49 4.16
C VAL A 149 0.15 12.00 3.88
N GLY A 150 0.27 10.76 3.46
CA GLY A 150 1.55 10.12 3.24
C GLY A 150 2.05 10.25 1.82
N GLU A 151 3.28 9.84 1.63
CA GLU A 151 3.85 9.67 0.29
C GLU A 151 3.23 8.45 -0.40
N MET A 152 3.35 8.45 -1.73
CA MET A 152 2.91 7.33 -2.54
C MET A 152 3.75 6.08 -2.25
N VAL A 153 3.08 4.97 -1.96
CA VAL A 153 3.71 3.69 -1.64
C VAL A 153 3.11 2.55 -2.46
N LEU A 154 3.92 1.53 -2.74
CA LEU A 154 3.40 0.29 -3.33
C LEU A 154 2.64 -0.50 -2.27
N SER A 155 1.35 -0.68 -2.49
CA SER A 155 0.51 -1.51 -1.62
C SER A 155 0.92 -2.98 -1.73
N LYS A 156 1.36 -3.57 -0.63
CA LYS A 156 1.66 -5.01 -0.56
C LYS A 156 0.41 -5.88 -0.74
N THR A 157 -0.75 -5.29 -0.63
CA THR A 157 -2.04 -5.97 -0.71
C THR A 157 -2.59 -6.04 -2.12
N SER A 158 -2.64 -4.88 -2.80
CA SER A 158 -3.23 -4.79 -4.15
C SER A 158 -2.17 -4.77 -5.25
N GLY A 159 -0.89 -4.57 -4.91
CA GLY A 159 0.17 -4.37 -5.89
C GLY A 159 0.04 -3.04 -6.66
N GLN A 160 -0.83 -2.15 -6.22
CA GLN A 160 -1.05 -0.84 -6.82
C GLN A 160 -0.31 0.25 -6.02
N TYR A 161 0.04 1.34 -6.69
CA TYR A 161 0.50 2.53 -6.00
C TYR A 161 -0.67 3.24 -5.33
N VAL A 162 -0.50 3.56 -4.04
CA VAL A 162 -1.53 4.19 -3.21
C VAL A 162 -0.93 5.31 -2.39
N VAL A 163 -1.74 6.33 -2.11
CA VAL A 163 -1.43 7.39 -1.17
C VAL A 163 -2.25 7.15 0.12
N PRO A 164 -1.61 6.90 1.26
CA PRO A 164 -2.31 6.74 2.52
C PRO A 164 -2.76 8.10 3.05
N ILE A 165 -4.04 8.22 3.37
CA ILE A 165 -4.60 9.35 4.12
C ILE A 165 -5.15 8.76 5.41
N ALA A 166 -4.75 9.32 6.55
CA ALA A 166 -5.15 8.80 7.85
C ALA A 166 -5.75 9.90 8.73
N ARG A 167 -6.78 9.54 9.49
CA ARG A 167 -7.44 10.44 10.46
C ARG A 167 -7.69 9.75 11.78
N THR A 168 -7.35 10.44 12.88
CA THR A 168 -7.49 9.95 14.25
C THR A 168 -8.96 9.71 14.60
N ALA A 169 -9.23 8.57 15.25
CA ALA A 169 -10.50 8.25 15.88
C ALA A 169 -10.38 8.48 17.40
N ARG A 170 -11.33 9.23 17.96
CA ARG A 170 -11.37 9.58 19.37
C ARG A 170 -12.71 9.18 19.99
N ASP A 171 -12.68 8.81 21.26
CA ASP A 171 -13.88 8.58 22.06
C ASP A 171 -14.49 9.92 22.55
N GLU A 172 -15.59 9.84 23.26
CA GLU A 172 -16.28 11.03 23.84
C GLU A 172 -15.44 11.81 24.85
N ASN A 173 -14.43 11.16 25.46
CA ASN A 173 -13.46 11.78 26.35
C ASN A 173 -12.25 12.38 25.62
N ASN A 174 -12.32 12.46 24.28
CA ASN A 174 -11.25 12.93 23.40
C ASN A 174 -9.97 12.08 23.45
N LYS A 175 -10.07 10.82 23.91
CA LYS A 175 -8.94 9.87 23.94
C LYS A 175 -8.84 9.16 22.60
N THR A 176 -7.65 9.16 22.03
CA THR A 176 -7.34 8.38 20.81
C THR A 176 -7.38 6.89 21.12
N PHE A 177 -8.21 6.13 20.41
CA PHE A 177 -8.28 4.66 20.51
C PHE A 177 -7.91 3.96 19.19
N GLY A 178 -7.66 4.72 18.13
CA GLY A 178 -7.24 4.26 16.83
C GLY A 178 -7.29 5.35 15.78
N PHE A 179 -7.25 4.94 14.51
CA PHE A 179 -7.36 5.85 13.38
C PHE A 179 -7.89 5.13 12.14
N TYR A 180 -8.57 5.86 11.28
CA TYR A 180 -9.01 5.39 9.98
C TYR A 180 -7.97 5.71 8.92
N VAL A 181 -7.80 4.81 7.95
CA VAL A 181 -6.90 5.00 6.80
C VAL A 181 -7.65 4.69 5.52
N GLY A 182 -7.67 5.65 4.61
CA GLY A 182 -8.07 5.48 3.22
C GLY A 182 -6.80 5.32 2.35
N MET A 183 -6.73 4.25 1.60
CA MET A 183 -5.67 4.04 0.62
C MET A 183 -6.15 4.50 -0.74
N LEU A 184 -5.80 5.74 -1.09
CA LEU A 184 -6.19 6.35 -2.36
C LEU A 184 -5.39 5.74 -3.49
N GLY A 185 -6.07 5.16 -4.48
CA GLY A 185 -5.42 4.58 -5.64
C GLY A 185 -4.78 5.64 -6.54
N PHE A 186 -3.52 5.45 -6.89
CA PHE A 186 -2.78 6.42 -7.72
C PHE A 186 -3.40 6.62 -9.11
N LYS A 187 -3.97 5.58 -9.70
CA LYS A 187 -4.62 5.69 -11.01
C LYS A 187 -5.73 6.74 -11.00
N GLN A 188 -6.56 6.72 -9.97
CA GLN A 188 -7.66 7.67 -9.78
C GLN A 188 -7.13 9.10 -9.62
N LEU A 189 -6.04 9.26 -8.87
CA LEU A 189 -5.36 10.54 -8.70
C LEU A 189 -4.76 11.04 -10.01
N SER A 190 -4.05 10.19 -10.74
CA SER A 190 -3.43 10.52 -12.03
C SER A 190 -4.44 10.90 -13.11
N ASP A 191 -5.57 10.23 -13.16
CA ASP A 191 -6.62 10.52 -14.16
C ASP A 191 -7.25 11.91 -13.93
N LYS A 192 -7.36 12.36 -12.67
CA LYS A 192 -7.81 13.71 -12.33
C LYS A 192 -6.78 14.80 -12.64
N LEU A 193 -5.48 14.48 -12.59
CA LEU A 193 -4.41 15.45 -12.94
C LEU A 193 -4.30 15.73 -14.45
N LYS A 194 -4.88 14.86 -15.28
CA LYS A 194 -4.84 15.00 -16.76
C LYS A 194 -6.00 15.80 -17.35
N THR A 195 -7.02 16.08 -16.56
CA THR A 195 -8.18 16.91 -16.95
C THR A 195 -8.02 18.33 -16.50
#